data_e85d22ce8e89532f84e6ec51a71b38d4
#
_entry.id   e85d22ce8e89532f84e6ec51a71b38d4
#
_cell.length_a   1.000
_cell.length_b   1.000
_cell.length_c   1.000
_cell.angle_alpha   90.00
_cell.angle_beta   90.00
_cell.angle_gamma   90.00
#
_symmetry.space_group_name_H-M   'P 1'
#
loop_
_entity.id
_entity.type
_entity.pdbx_description
1 polymer ?
#
loop_
_entity_poly.entity_id
_entity_poly.type
_entity_poly.pdbx_seq_one_letter_code
_entity_poly.pdbx_strand_id
1 'polypeptide(L)'
;MNNKFGLPERTIKELLEYFKSKPEIEKVIIYGSRAKGTYKNGSDIDFAIWTTNGSIAQIAAELEDLPTPYMFDVTDYNTLSHENLKKNIDTDGIVFYKK
;
A
#
# COMPACT_ATOMS: atom_id res chain seq x y z
N MET A 1 17.37 -2.78 -14.72
CA MET A 1 16.79 -2.82 -13.37
C MET A 1 15.55 -1.98 -13.32
N ASN A 2 14.43 -2.58 -13.04
CA ASN A 2 13.16 -1.86 -13.04
C ASN A 2 12.68 -1.59 -11.62
N ASN A 3 12.50 -0.32 -11.32
CA ASN A 3 11.89 0.09 -10.06
C ASN A 3 10.42 0.34 -10.32
N LYS A 4 9.57 -0.57 -9.84
CA LYS A 4 8.14 -0.35 -9.92
C LYS A 4 7.74 0.68 -8.88
N PHE A 5 6.92 1.64 -9.29
CA PHE A 5 6.41 2.67 -8.39
C PHE A 5 7.54 3.53 -7.80
N GLY A 6 8.71 3.54 -8.43
CA GLY A 6 9.88 4.22 -7.88
C GLY A 6 10.46 3.54 -6.66
N LEU A 7 10.16 2.27 -6.45
CA LEU A 7 10.63 1.49 -5.30
C LEU A 7 11.63 0.44 -5.76
N PRO A 8 12.73 0.24 -5.01
CA PRO A 8 13.67 -0.82 -5.32
C PRO A 8 13.01 -2.19 -5.22
N GLU A 9 13.50 -3.15 -5.98
CA GLU A 9 13.00 -4.52 -5.92
C GLU A 9 13.03 -5.08 -4.49
N ARG A 10 14.07 -4.75 -3.74
CA ARG A 10 14.20 -5.19 -2.35
C ARG A 10 13.02 -4.72 -1.51
N THR A 11 12.64 -3.46 -1.65
CA THR A 11 11.52 -2.91 -0.91
C THR A 11 10.22 -3.59 -1.32
N ILE A 12 10.00 -3.77 -2.62
CA ILE A 12 8.80 -4.45 -3.12
C ILE A 12 8.72 -5.86 -2.55
N LYS A 13 9.84 -6.59 -2.55
CA LYS A 13 9.89 -7.94 -2.02
C LYS A 13 9.55 -7.97 -0.53
N GLU A 14 10.13 -7.05 0.24
CA GLU A 14 9.86 -6.97 1.68
C GLU A 14 8.39 -6.71 1.96
N LEU A 15 7.78 -5.80 1.19
CA LEU A 15 6.36 -5.50 1.33
C LEU A 15 5.49 -6.69 0.98
N LEU A 16 5.80 -7.38 -0.12
CA LEU A 16 5.03 -8.55 -0.53
C LEU A 16 5.14 -9.68 0.50
N GLU A 17 6.33 -9.89 1.05
CA GLU A 17 6.52 -10.91 2.09
C GLU A 17 5.73 -10.57 3.34
N TYR A 18 5.71 -9.29 3.72
CA TYR A 18 4.90 -8.86 4.84
C TYR A 18 3.42 -9.15 4.61
N PHE A 19 2.89 -8.74 3.44
CA PHE A 19 1.47 -8.96 3.15
C PHE A 19 1.12 -10.45 3.12
N LYS A 20 1.99 -11.28 2.57
CA LYS A 20 1.77 -12.74 2.56
C LYS A 20 1.74 -13.33 3.96
N SER A 21 2.47 -12.73 4.90
CA SER A 21 2.52 -13.23 6.26
C SER A 21 1.28 -12.90 7.07
N LYS A 22 0.39 -12.06 6.54
CA LYS A 22 -0.81 -11.59 7.25
C LYS A 22 -2.04 -12.18 6.56
N PRO A 23 -2.57 -13.31 7.04
CA PRO A 23 -3.71 -13.96 6.37
C PRO A 23 -4.98 -13.11 6.36
N GLU A 24 -5.09 -12.14 7.27
CA GLU A 24 -6.24 -11.24 7.29
C GLU A 24 -6.21 -10.21 6.15
N ILE A 25 -5.06 -10.00 5.51
CA ILE A 25 -4.96 -9.08 4.38
C ILE A 25 -5.39 -9.81 3.11
N GLU A 26 -6.45 -9.33 2.47
CA GLU A 26 -6.98 -9.95 1.26
C GLU A 26 -6.44 -9.32 -0.01
N LYS A 27 -6.27 -8.00 0.01
CA LYS A 27 -5.86 -7.27 -1.18
C LYS A 27 -5.23 -5.94 -0.78
N VAL A 28 -4.22 -5.54 -1.52
CA VAL A 28 -3.57 -4.24 -1.34
C VAL A 28 -3.48 -3.56 -2.69
N ILE A 29 -3.95 -2.32 -2.75
CA ILE A 29 -3.81 -1.46 -3.93
C ILE A 29 -2.87 -0.32 -3.57
N ILE A 30 -1.89 -0.06 -4.45
CA ILE A 30 -1.09 1.16 -4.37
C ILE A 30 -1.76 2.22 -5.22
N TYR A 31 -1.87 3.44 -4.68
CA TYR A 31 -2.48 4.55 -5.41
C TYR A 31 -1.66 5.82 -5.18
N GLY A 32 -2.18 6.97 -5.61
CA GLY A 32 -1.49 8.23 -5.44
C GLY A 32 -0.34 8.41 -6.42
N SER A 33 0.63 9.22 -6.03
CA SER A 33 1.70 9.65 -6.94
C SER A 33 2.57 8.48 -7.43
N ARG A 34 2.80 7.49 -6.60
CA ARG A 34 3.64 6.36 -7.01
C ARG A 34 2.95 5.48 -8.05
N ALA A 35 1.63 5.34 -7.94
CA ALA A 35 0.87 4.59 -8.94
C ALA A 35 0.80 5.34 -10.26
N LYS A 36 0.70 6.68 -10.21
CA LYS A 36 0.60 7.51 -11.41
C LYS A 36 1.94 7.79 -12.06
N GLY A 37 3.04 7.54 -11.37
CA GLY A 37 4.37 7.85 -11.88
C GLY A 37 4.78 9.30 -11.67
N THR A 38 4.03 10.06 -10.86
CA THR A 38 4.34 11.47 -10.57
C THR A 38 5.05 11.67 -9.25
N TYR A 39 5.55 10.57 -8.67
CA TYR A 39 6.24 10.61 -7.38
C TYR A 39 7.56 11.37 -7.47
N LYS A 40 8.01 11.80 -6.30
CA LYS A 40 9.33 12.41 -6.12
C LYS A 40 10.11 11.58 -5.11
N ASN A 41 11.41 11.88 -4.98
CA ASN A 41 12.21 11.30 -3.93
C ASN A 41 11.53 11.56 -2.59
N GLY A 42 11.32 10.51 -1.82
CA GLY A 42 10.71 10.64 -0.51
C GLY A 42 9.19 10.71 -0.50
N SER A 43 8.53 10.54 -1.65
CA SER A 43 7.08 10.46 -1.66
C SER A 43 6.59 9.30 -0.80
N ASP A 44 5.50 9.51 -0.08
CA ASP A 44 4.88 8.45 0.72
C ASP A 44 4.37 7.33 -0.17
N ILE A 45 4.27 6.15 0.41
CA ILE A 45 3.63 5.01 -0.26
C ILE A 45 2.19 4.96 0.22
N ASP A 46 1.24 5.11 -0.71
CA ASP A 46 -0.18 5.13 -0.41
C ASP A 46 -0.79 3.78 -0.71
N PHE A 47 -1.24 3.10 0.34
CA PHE A 47 -1.89 1.79 0.21
C PHE A 47 -3.34 1.85 0.66
N ALA A 48 -4.23 1.23 -0.14
CA ALA A 48 -5.58 0.90 0.28
C ALA A 48 -5.64 -0.60 0.51
N ILE A 49 -6.10 -1.01 1.68
CA ILE A 49 -6.01 -2.39 2.12
C ILE A 49 -7.40 -2.94 2.45
N TRP A 50 -7.68 -4.13 1.94
CA TRP A 50 -8.88 -4.91 2.28
C TRP A 50 -8.47 -5.99 3.27
N THR A 51 -9.15 -6.05 4.41
CA THR A 51 -8.87 -7.05 5.43
C THR A 51 -10.13 -7.77 5.87
N THR A 52 -9.93 -8.98 6.40
CA THR A 52 -10.96 -9.68 7.16
C THR A 52 -10.51 -9.69 8.61
N ASN A 53 -11.28 -9.05 9.48
CA ASN A 53 -10.99 -9.00 10.93
C ASN A 53 -9.63 -8.41 11.29
N GLY A 54 -8.99 -7.70 10.36
CA GLY A 54 -7.69 -7.10 10.64
C GLY A 54 -7.82 -5.71 11.22
N SER A 55 -6.76 -5.26 11.89
CA SER A 55 -6.65 -3.90 12.39
C SER A 55 -5.74 -3.11 11.45
N ILE A 56 -6.30 -2.10 10.80
CA ILE A 56 -5.50 -1.23 9.93
C ILE A 56 -4.45 -0.47 10.73
N ALA A 57 -4.78 -0.07 11.96
CA ALA A 57 -3.81 0.62 12.81
C ALA A 57 -2.60 -0.26 13.09
N GLN A 58 -2.82 -1.54 13.37
CA GLN A 58 -1.73 -2.48 13.60
C GLN A 58 -0.91 -2.69 12.34
N ILE A 59 -1.57 -2.85 11.19
CA ILE A 59 -0.89 -3.03 9.92
C ILE A 59 -0.04 -1.80 9.59
N ALA A 60 -0.58 -0.61 9.80
CA ALA A 60 0.17 0.62 9.56
C ALA A 60 1.42 0.69 10.44
N ALA A 61 1.28 0.33 11.73
CA ALA A 61 2.42 0.33 12.65
C ALA A 61 3.47 -0.69 12.22
N GLU A 62 3.05 -1.88 11.81
CA GLU A 62 3.98 -2.91 11.37
C GLU A 62 4.70 -2.53 10.08
N LEU A 63 4.02 -1.86 9.16
CA LEU A 63 4.66 -1.37 7.95
C LEU A 63 5.74 -0.35 8.27
N GLU A 64 5.48 0.54 9.24
CA GLU A 64 6.49 1.53 9.64
C GLU A 64 7.71 0.89 10.29
N ASP A 65 7.56 -0.32 10.84
CA ASP A 65 8.67 -1.05 11.45
C ASP A 65 9.52 -1.81 10.44
N LEU A 66 9.10 -1.89 9.18
CA LEU A 66 9.91 -2.55 8.17
C LEU A 66 11.19 -1.79 7.90
N PRO A 67 12.28 -2.47 7.53
CA PRO A 67 13.57 -1.82 7.31
C PRO A 67 13.63 -1.07 5.99
N THR A 68 12.75 -0.10 5.82
CA THR A 68 12.72 0.75 4.63
C THR A 68 12.68 2.22 5.07
N PRO A 69 13.19 3.12 4.23
CA PRO A 69 13.18 4.55 4.57
C PRO A 69 11.86 5.24 4.24
N TYR A 70 10.86 4.50 3.78
CA TYR A 70 9.62 5.09 3.27
C TYR A 70 8.58 5.24 4.37
N MET A 71 7.77 6.29 4.23
CA MET A 71 6.58 6.49 5.05
C MET A 71 5.38 5.89 4.33
N PHE A 72 4.42 5.38 5.11
CA PHE A 72 3.23 4.72 4.55
C PHE A 72 1.97 5.48 4.96
N ASP A 73 1.09 5.68 3.99
CA ASP A 73 -0.26 6.18 4.22
C ASP A 73 -1.21 5.02 3.94
N VAL A 74 -1.85 4.50 4.98
CA VAL A 74 -2.64 3.29 4.89
C VAL A 74 -4.11 3.61 5.09
N THR A 75 -4.92 3.24 4.10
CA THR A 75 -6.37 3.45 4.12
C THR A 75 -7.07 2.10 4.23
N ASP A 76 -8.03 2.02 5.16
CA ASP A 76 -8.91 0.84 5.28
C ASP A 76 -10.02 0.98 4.25
N TYR A 77 -9.91 0.25 3.15
CA TYR A 77 -10.89 0.36 2.08
C TYR A 77 -12.28 -0.14 2.51
N ASN A 78 -12.34 -1.12 3.42
CA ASN A 78 -13.61 -1.69 3.87
C ASN A 78 -14.49 -0.66 4.59
N THR A 79 -13.86 0.29 5.28
CA THR A 79 -14.60 1.30 6.05
C THR A 79 -14.55 2.68 5.42
N LEU A 80 -13.96 2.79 4.23
CA LEU A 80 -13.76 4.07 3.57
C LEU A 80 -15.09 4.66 3.13
N SER A 81 -15.40 5.87 3.62
CA SER A 81 -16.62 6.58 3.26
C SER A 81 -16.36 7.85 2.43
N HIS A 82 -15.09 8.23 2.27
CA HIS A 82 -14.70 9.41 1.51
C HIS A 82 -14.78 9.13 0.01
N GLU A 83 -15.82 9.62 -0.65
CA GLU A 83 -16.12 9.25 -2.03
C GLU A 83 -15.03 9.63 -3.03
N ASN A 84 -14.46 10.83 -2.89
CA ASN A 84 -13.41 11.27 -3.80
C ASN A 84 -12.15 10.41 -3.68
N LEU A 85 -11.77 10.06 -2.46
CA LEU A 85 -10.61 9.19 -2.24
C LEU A 85 -10.87 7.80 -2.79
N LYS A 86 -12.07 7.27 -2.55
CA LYS A 86 -12.45 5.96 -3.09
C LYS A 86 -12.39 5.95 -4.61
N LYS A 87 -12.88 7.01 -5.23
CA LYS A 87 -12.85 7.16 -6.68
C LYS A 87 -11.41 7.20 -7.19
N ASN A 88 -10.52 7.92 -6.51
CA ASN A 88 -9.11 7.99 -6.89
C ASN A 88 -8.45 6.62 -6.79
N ILE A 89 -8.75 5.87 -5.75
CA ILE A 89 -8.22 4.52 -5.58
C ILE A 89 -8.72 3.62 -6.70
N ASP A 90 -10.01 3.68 -7.00
CA ASP A 90 -10.62 2.83 -8.03
C ASP A 90 -10.13 3.17 -9.43
N THR A 91 -9.83 4.46 -9.69
CA THR A 91 -9.42 4.94 -11.01
C THR A 91 -7.93 4.77 -11.24
N ASP A 92 -7.10 5.20 -10.26
CA ASP A 92 -5.65 5.29 -10.43
C ASP A 92 -4.91 4.15 -9.76
N GLY A 93 -5.58 3.40 -8.90
CA GLY A 93 -4.93 2.36 -8.12
C GLY A 93 -4.49 1.17 -8.95
N ILE A 94 -3.40 0.56 -8.52
CA ILE A 94 -2.83 -0.62 -9.16
C ILE A 94 -2.73 -1.70 -8.09
N VAL A 95 -3.15 -2.92 -8.44
CA VAL A 95 -3.07 -4.03 -7.49
C VAL A 95 -1.60 -4.29 -7.16
N PHE A 96 -1.27 -4.17 -5.88
CA PHE A 96 0.07 -4.44 -5.39
C PHE A 96 0.19 -5.87 -4.87
N TYR A 97 -0.83 -6.33 -4.16
CA TYR A 97 -0.88 -7.67 -3.61
C TYR A 97 -2.33 -8.15 -3.61
N LYS A 98 -2.51 -9.41 -3.93
CA LYS A 98 -3.81 -10.07 -3.84
C LYS A 98 -3.59 -11.48 -3.31
N LYS A 99 -4.34 -11.83 -2.28
CA LYS A 99 -4.27 -13.15 -1.66
C LYS A 99 -4.71 -14.26 -2.61
#